data_b128d0ac48706585cb9095fda9a0b91c
#
_entry.id   b128d0ac48706585cb9095fda9a0b91c
#
_cell.length_a   1.000
_cell.length_b   1.000
_cell.length_c   1.000
_cell.angle_alpha   90.00
_cell.angle_beta   90.00
_cell.angle_gamma   90.00
#
_symmetry.space_group_name_H-M   'P 1'
#
loop_
_entity.id
_entity.type
_entity.pdbx_description
1 polymer ?
#
loop_
_entity_poly.entity_id
_entity_poly.type
_entity_poly.pdbx_seq_one_letter_code
_entity_poly.pdbx_strand_id
1 'polypeptide(L)'
;MLQNSVKIDLPQYPEINGLPGDLPTEAMEWPSSEITPVASIIKRSSRLSPWQWPSSPVFFVADPHADAEAFIASLVASGGVRKTGDQPHHFELTAEGRRSTFIIGGDCLDKGPSNLRLLRSIRRLMDTGARVILLAGNHDLRLLMGIR
;
A
#
# COMPACT_ATOMS: atom_id res chain seq x y z
N MET A 1 -6.77 35.48 19.27
CA MET A 1 -6.87 34.05 18.95
C MET A 1 -5.63 33.72 18.14
N LEU A 2 -4.66 33.06 18.75
CA LEU A 2 -3.35 32.79 18.17
C LEU A 2 -3.42 31.46 17.41
N GLN A 3 -3.23 31.52 16.08
CA GLN A 3 -2.97 30.34 15.27
C GLN A 3 -1.56 29.87 15.53
N ASN A 4 -1.40 28.80 16.31
CA ASN A 4 -0.14 28.10 16.42
C ASN A 4 0.04 27.23 15.16
N SER A 5 0.74 27.76 14.19
CA SER A 5 1.28 26.95 13.10
C SER A 5 2.45 26.14 13.63
N VAL A 6 2.25 24.84 13.79
CA VAL A 6 3.34 23.90 14.07
C VAL A 6 4.21 23.84 12.80
N LYS A 7 5.39 24.44 12.85
CA LYS A 7 6.42 24.19 11.84
C LYS A 7 6.95 22.78 12.08
N ILE A 8 6.63 21.88 11.17
CA ILE A 8 7.27 20.58 11.11
C ILE A 8 8.61 20.79 10.39
N ASP A 9 9.70 20.77 11.15
CA ASP A 9 11.05 20.68 10.57
C ASP A 9 11.17 19.28 9.94
N LEU A 10 11.04 19.22 8.63
CA LEU A 10 11.35 18.00 7.89
C LEU A 10 12.86 17.76 8.01
N PRO A 11 13.29 16.51 8.34
CA PRO A 11 14.71 16.19 8.37
C PRO A 11 15.30 16.50 6.99
N GLN A 12 16.38 17.28 6.99
CA GLN A 12 17.15 17.49 5.76
C GLN A 12 17.70 16.11 5.37
N TYR A 13 17.24 15.59 4.25
CA TYR A 13 17.86 14.42 3.66
C TYR A 13 19.32 14.78 3.34
N PRO A 14 20.29 13.92 3.73
CA PRO A 14 21.66 14.15 3.31
C PRO A 14 21.67 14.25 1.80
N GLU A 15 22.34 15.29 1.28
CA GLU A 15 22.58 15.40 -0.15
C GLU A 15 23.16 14.06 -0.60
N ILE A 16 22.51 13.42 -1.56
CA ILE A 16 23.01 12.19 -2.15
C ILE A 16 24.20 12.58 -3.02
N ASN A 17 25.36 12.72 -2.38
CA ASN A 17 26.62 12.88 -3.06
C ASN A 17 26.90 11.57 -3.82
N GLY A 18 26.66 11.56 -5.12
CA GLY A 18 26.97 10.41 -5.96
C GLY A 18 25.98 10.09 -7.06
N LEU A 19 24.93 10.88 -7.23
CA LEU A 19 24.30 10.91 -8.56
C LEU A 19 25.32 11.58 -9.51
N PRO A 20 25.62 10.98 -10.69
CA PRO A 20 26.45 11.64 -11.66
C PRO A 20 25.89 13.05 -11.86
N GLY A 21 26.70 14.06 -11.58
CA GLY A 21 26.30 15.47 -11.63
C GLY A 21 25.90 16.02 -12.98
N ASP A 22 25.70 15.14 -13.94
CA ASP A 22 25.34 15.41 -15.33
C ASP A 22 24.17 14.55 -15.77
N LEU A 23 23.13 14.46 -14.95
CA LEU A 23 21.82 14.29 -15.56
C LEU A 23 21.60 15.59 -16.34
N PRO A 24 21.53 15.56 -17.68
CA PRO A 24 21.32 16.76 -18.47
C PRO A 24 20.08 17.44 -17.92
N THR A 25 20.28 18.70 -17.49
CA THR A 25 19.20 19.59 -17.03
C THR A 25 18.29 19.99 -18.21
N GLU A 26 18.69 19.62 -19.41
CA GLU A 26 17.79 19.55 -20.53
C GLU A 26 16.78 18.47 -20.17
N ALA A 27 15.59 18.94 -19.80
CA ALA A 27 14.45 18.11 -19.58
C ALA A 27 14.52 16.96 -20.57
N MET A 28 14.62 15.75 -20.06
CA MET A 28 14.48 14.57 -20.90
C MET A 28 13.12 14.75 -21.56
N GLU A 29 13.13 15.31 -22.77
CA GLU A 29 11.94 15.38 -23.58
C GLU A 29 11.55 13.94 -23.87
N TRP A 30 10.73 13.41 -23.00
CA TRP A 30 10.06 12.17 -23.27
C TRP A 30 9.39 12.32 -24.61
N PRO A 31 9.59 11.39 -25.55
CA PRO A 31 8.96 11.49 -26.86
C PRO A 31 7.48 11.77 -26.64
N SER A 32 7.05 12.96 -26.99
CA SER A 32 5.69 13.47 -26.69
C SER A 32 4.59 12.59 -27.29
N SER A 33 4.94 11.76 -28.25
CA SER A 33 4.03 10.84 -28.94
C SER A 33 3.62 9.61 -28.13
N GLU A 34 4.45 9.13 -27.18
CA GLU A 34 4.15 7.90 -26.42
C GLU A 34 3.49 8.16 -25.05
N ILE A 35 3.69 9.35 -24.48
CA ILE A 35 3.13 9.70 -23.15
C ILE A 35 1.73 10.30 -23.28
N THR A 36 1.36 10.82 -24.43
CA THR A 36 0.07 11.46 -24.64
C THR A 36 -1.12 10.60 -24.22
N PRO A 37 -1.17 9.27 -24.48
CA PRO A 37 -2.28 8.45 -24.02
C PRO A 37 -2.36 8.33 -22.51
N VAL A 38 -1.23 8.10 -21.82
CA VAL A 38 -1.18 7.90 -20.36
C VAL A 38 -1.47 9.22 -19.64
N ALA A 39 -0.84 10.30 -20.05
CA ALA A 39 -1.09 11.63 -19.51
C ALA A 39 -2.54 12.08 -19.71
N SER A 40 -3.14 11.77 -20.85
CA SER A 40 -4.54 12.09 -21.14
C SER A 40 -5.49 11.26 -20.26
N ILE A 41 -5.19 10.00 -20.01
CA ILE A 41 -5.95 9.12 -19.13
C ILE A 41 -5.88 9.63 -17.68
N ILE A 42 -4.68 9.95 -17.17
CA ILE A 42 -4.49 10.52 -15.84
C ILE A 42 -5.25 11.83 -15.70
N LYS A 43 -5.10 12.73 -16.68
CA LYS A 43 -5.78 14.03 -16.68
C LYS A 43 -7.30 13.89 -16.76
N ARG A 44 -7.80 12.92 -17.51
CA ARG A 44 -9.24 12.62 -17.57
C ARG A 44 -9.76 12.04 -16.26
N SER A 45 -9.04 11.08 -15.69
CA SER A 45 -9.39 10.45 -14.41
C SER A 45 -9.37 11.45 -13.25
N SER A 46 -8.38 12.35 -13.21
CA SER A 46 -8.29 13.40 -12.17
C SER A 46 -9.37 14.48 -12.30
N ARG A 47 -9.94 14.68 -13.50
CA ARG A 47 -11.05 15.63 -13.71
C ARG A 47 -12.42 15.05 -13.42
N LEU A 48 -12.57 13.72 -13.55
CA LEU A 48 -13.86 13.04 -13.43
C LEU A 48 -14.24 12.70 -11.99
N SER A 49 -13.29 12.73 -11.07
CA SER A 49 -13.55 12.46 -9.66
C SER A 49 -12.83 13.50 -8.81
N PRO A 50 -13.53 14.45 -8.22
CA PRO A 50 -12.95 15.25 -7.17
C PRO A 50 -12.46 14.28 -6.07
N TRP A 51 -11.29 14.56 -5.50
CA TRP A 51 -10.77 13.81 -4.38
C TRP A 51 -11.81 13.82 -3.25
N GLN A 52 -12.33 12.65 -2.95
CA GLN A 52 -13.26 12.45 -1.86
C GLN A 52 -12.62 11.57 -0.82
N TRP A 53 -12.65 12.00 0.40
CA TRP A 53 -12.30 11.13 1.51
C TRP A 53 -13.28 9.98 1.58
N PRO A 54 -12.79 8.74 1.81
CA PRO A 54 -13.69 7.61 1.97
C PRO A 54 -14.68 7.87 3.11
N SER A 55 -15.95 7.55 2.88
CA SER A 55 -17.00 7.67 3.89
C SER A 55 -16.92 6.60 4.99
N SER A 56 -16.15 5.55 4.75
CA SER A 56 -15.87 4.47 5.71
C SER A 56 -14.41 4.48 6.14
N PRO A 57 -14.10 4.01 7.34
CA PRO A 57 -12.71 3.87 7.78
C PRO A 57 -11.89 3.02 6.82
N VAL A 58 -10.61 3.34 6.70
CA VAL A 58 -9.65 2.61 5.86
C VAL A 58 -8.51 2.13 6.74
N PHE A 59 -8.24 0.84 6.69
CA PHE A 59 -7.04 0.24 7.26
C PHE A 59 -6.04 -0.03 6.16
N PHE A 60 -4.87 0.53 6.28
CA PHE A 60 -3.80 0.38 5.30
C PHE A 60 -2.64 -0.41 5.90
N VAL A 61 -2.28 -1.51 5.27
CA VAL A 61 -1.12 -2.33 5.62
C VAL A 61 -0.21 -2.41 4.42
N ALA A 62 1.00 -1.85 4.53
CA ALA A 62 2.00 -1.88 3.46
C ALA A 62 3.03 -2.99 3.70
N ASP A 63 3.61 -3.47 2.62
CA ASP A 63 4.84 -4.25 2.57
C ASP A 63 4.88 -5.45 3.53
N PRO A 64 3.89 -6.33 3.56
CA PRO A 64 3.88 -7.45 4.49
C PRO A 64 4.94 -8.52 4.19
N HIS A 65 5.59 -8.50 3.02
CA HIS A 65 6.76 -9.30 2.65
C HIS A 65 6.72 -10.76 3.14
N ALA A 66 5.66 -11.48 2.80
CA ALA A 66 5.48 -12.90 3.15
C ALA A 66 5.48 -13.21 4.67
N ASP A 67 5.34 -12.18 5.52
CA ASP A 67 5.24 -12.33 6.98
C ASP A 67 3.77 -12.30 7.43
N ALA A 68 3.18 -13.49 7.56
CA ALA A 68 1.79 -13.64 7.98
C ALA A 68 1.56 -13.18 9.42
N GLU A 69 2.54 -13.34 10.31
CA GLU A 69 2.41 -12.95 11.71
C GLU A 69 2.40 -11.43 11.86
N ALA A 70 3.33 -10.73 11.20
CA ALA A 70 3.38 -9.28 11.19
C ALA A 70 2.12 -8.69 10.53
N PHE A 71 1.65 -9.30 9.44
CA PHE A 71 0.41 -8.92 8.79
C PHE A 71 -0.80 -9.00 9.74
N ILE A 72 -0.98 -10.14 10.42
CA ILE A 72 -2.09 -10.32 11.37
C ILE A 72 -1.94 -9.38 12.57
N ALA A 73 -0.72 -9.20 13.09
CA ALA A 73 -0.47 -8.25 14.17
C ALA A 73 -0.89 -6.83 13.78
N SER A 74 -0.59 -6.40 12.55
CA SER A 74 -1.00 -5.10 12.01
C SER A 74 -2.52 -4.97 11.91
N LEU A 75 -3.21 -6.01 11.44
CA LEU A 75 -4.68 -6.03 11.39
C LEU A 75 -5.31 -5.97 12.79
N VAL A 76 -4.73 -6.64 13.78
CA VAL A 76 -5.20 -6.58 15.17
C VAL A 76 -4.94 -5.20 15.76
N ALA A 77 -3.74 -4.65 15.57
CA ALA A 77 -3.36 -3.34 16.06
C ALA A 77 -4.23 -2.22 15.48
N SER A 78 -4.69 -2.36 14.23
CA SER A 78 -5.63 -1.42 13.61
C SER A 78 -7.02 -1.44 14.24
N GLY A 79 -7.35 -2.47 15.01
CA GLY A 79 -8.70 -2.68 15.55
C GLY A 79 -9.70 -3.27 14.54
N GLY A 80 -9.29 -3.54 13.31
CA GLY A 80 -10.16 -4.09 12.27
C GLY A 80 -10.51 -5.56 12.45
N VAL A 81 -9.62 -6.33 13.09
CA VAL A 81 -9.84 -7.74 13.43
C VAL A 81 -9.48 -8.00 14.89
N ARG A 82 -9.99 -9.11 15.43
CA ARG A 82 -9.58 -9.65 16.72
C ARG A 82 -9.16 -11.11 16.56
N LYS A 83 -8.13 -11.54 17.26
CA LYS A 83 -7.75 -12.95 17.34
C LYS A 83 -8.81 -13.77 18.07
N THR A 84 -9.06 -14.98 17.56
CA THR A 84 -9.96 -15.96 18.17
C THR A 84 -9.26 -17.25 18.58
N GLY A 85 -7.94 -17.33 18.37
CA GLY A 85 -7.10 -18.47 18.71
C GLY A 85 -5.63 -18.21 18.36
N ASP A 86 -4.78 -19.20 18.58
CA ASP A 86 -3.33 -19.08 18.48
C ASP A 86 -2.79 -19.11 17.04
N GLN A 87 -3.57 -19.71 16.13
CA GLN A 87 -3.13 -19.79 14.73
C GLN A 87 -3.31 -18.44 14.00
N PRO A 88 -2.42 -18.11 13.04
CA PRO A 88 -2.51 -16.84 12.29
C PRO A 88 -3.86 -16.61 11.62
N HIS A 89 -4.51 -17.66 11.15
CA HIS A 89 -5.80 -17.58 10.48
C HIS A 89 -7.01 -17.59 11.45
N HIS A 90 -6.78 -17.71 12.77
CA HIS A 90 -7.83 -17.63 13.77
C HIS A 90 -8.10 -16.19 14.17
N PHE A 91 -8.85 -15.51 13.35
CA PHE A 91 -9.32 -14.15 13.62
C PHE A 91 -10.70 -13.92 12.99
N GLU A 92 -11.36 -12.90 13.46
CA GLU A 92 -12.63 -12.43 12.93
C GLU A 92 -12.70 -10.91 12.86
N LEU A 93 -13.61 -10.39 12.05
CA LEU A 93 -13.82 -8.95 11.95
C LEU A 93 -14.46 -8.39 13.22
N THR A 94 -13.95 -7.26 13.68
CA THR A 94 -14.62 -6.43 14.69
C THR A 94 -15.83 -5.71 14.06
N ALA A 95 -16.62 -5.02 14.87
CA ALA A 95 -17.68 -4.14 14.36
C ALA A 95 -17.11 -3.03 13.47
N GLU A 96 -15.92 -2.50 13.81
CA GLU A 96 -15.20 -1.52 13.01
C GLU A 96 -14.71 -2.12 11.69
N GLY A 97 -14.11 -3.30 11.74
CA GLY A 97 -13.62 -3.99 10.54
C GLY A 97 -14.71 -4.28 9.52
N ARG A 98 -15.93 -4.59 9.97
CA ARG A 98 -17.08 -4.82 9.06
C ARG A 98 -17.49 -3.58 8.26
N ARG A 99 -17.24 -2.39 8.79
CA ARG A 99 -17.58 -1.11 8.15
C ARG A 99 -16.43 -0.53 7.34
N SER A 100 -15.25 -1.11 7.47
CA SER A 100 -14.01 -0.58 6.94
C SER A 100 -13.62 -1.22 5.62
N THR A 101 -12.71 -0.54 4.92
CA THR A 101 -12.00 -1.10 3.76
C THR A 101 -10.56 -1.38 4.18
N PHE A 102 -10.09 -2.58 3.90
CA PHE A 102 -8.71 -2.98 4.10
C PHE A 102 -7.95 -2.80 2.79
N ILE A 103 -6.91 -1.98 2.80
CA ILE A 103 -6.02 -1.81 1.65
C ILE A 103 -4.68 -2.47 2.00
N ILE A 104 -4.27 -3.45 1.22
CA ILE A 104 -2.98 -4.09 1.32
C ILE A 104 -2.09 -3.49 0.25
N GLY A 105 -1.08 -2.74 0.68
CA GLY A 105 -0.34 -1.75 -0.11
C GLY A 105 0.74 -2.31 -1.02
N GLY A 106 0.68 -3.58 -1.38
CA GLY A 106 1.67 -4.23 -2.25
C GLY A 106 2.82 -4.86 -1.48
N ASP A 107 3.80 -5.37 -2.24
CA ASP A 107 4.93 -6.12 -1.73
C ASP A 107 4.54 -7.22 -0.74
N CYS A 108 3.48 -7.95 -1.11
CA CYS A 108 2.97 -9.04 -0.31
C CYS A 108 3.92 -10.24 -0.31
N LEU A 109 4.61 -10.46 -1.42
CA LEU A 109 5.40 -11.64 -1.68
C LEU A 109 6.89 -11.36 -1.51
N ASP A 110 7.66 -12.46 -1.35
CA ASP A 110 9.11 -12.44 -1.24
C ASP A 110 9.64 -11.90 0.11
N LYS A 111 10.92 -12.12 0.37
CA LYS A 111 11.73 -11.72 1.54
C LYS A 111 11.35 -12.37 2.88
N GLY A 112 10.10 -12.63 3.16
CA GLY A 112 9.67 -13.17 4.45
C GLY A 112 9.57 -14.71 4.49
N PRO A 113 9.09 -15.27 5.59
CA PRO A 113 9.18 -16.70 5.86
C PRO A 113 8.29 -17.56 4.97
N SER A 114 7.14 -17.05 4.47
CA SER A 114 6.26 -17.89 3.65
C SER A 114 5.19 -17.10 2.90
N ASN A 115 5.36 -17.00 1.58
CA ASN A 115 4.35 -16.46 0.68
C ASN A 115 2.98 -17.14 0.87
N LEU A 116 2.98 -18.47 0.97
CA LEU A 116 1.73 -19.23 1.07
C LEU A 116 0.97 -18.97 2.37
N ARG A 117 1.69 -18.80 3.48
CA ARG A 117 1.04 -18.46 4.78
C ARG A 117 0.40 -17.09 4.71
N LEU A 118 1.08 -16.10 4.15
CA LEU A 118 0.53 -14.76 3.97
C LEU A 118 -0.70 -14.78 3.05
N LEU A 119 -0.60 -15.41 1.89
CA LEU A 119 -1.72 -15.50 0.95
C LEU A 119 -2.95 -16.17 1.58
N ARG A 120 -2.75 -17.20 2.39
CA ARG A 120 -3.84 -17.85 3.15
C ARG A 120 -4.45 -16.89 4.17
N SER A 121 -3.65 -16.05 4.82
CA SER A 121 -4.15 -15.05 5.78
C SER A 121 -4.94 -13.95 5.08
N ILE A 122 -4.48 -13.47 3.93
CA ILE A 122 -5.21 -12.51 3.09
C ILE A 122 -6.53 -13.13 2.61
N ARG A 123 -6.47 -14.34 2.09
CA ARG A 123 -7.66 -15.08 1.66
C ARG A 123 -8.66 -15.24 2.81
N ARG A 124 -8.16 -15.61 4.00
CA ARG A 124 -8.99 -15.71 5.19
C ARG A 124 -9.68 -14.40 5.54
N LEU A 125 -8.96 -13.26 5.44
CA LEU A 125 -9.54 -11.94 5.64
C LEU A 125 -10.72 -11.69 4.67
N MET A 126 -10.53 -12.01 3.40
CA MET A 126 -11.60 -11.90 2.40
C MET A 126 -12.80 -12.82 2.72
N ASP A 127 -12.53 -14.06 3.15
CA ASP A 127 -13.57 -15.04 3.51
C ASP A 127 -14.39 -14.63 4.74
N THR A 128 -13.90 -13.69 5.56
CA THR A 128 -14.71 -13.09 6.66
C THR A 128 -15.76 -12.10 6.16
N GLY A 129 -15.79 -11.80 4.87
CA GLY A 129 -16.63 -10.76 4.28
C GLY A 129 -16.01 -9.36 4.33
N ALA A 130 -14.73 -9.22 4.67
CA ALA A 130 -14.03 -7.96 4.64
C ALA A 130 -13.96 -7.38 3.22
N ARG A 131 -14.12 -6.07 3.10
CA ARG A 131 -13.81 -5.36 1.85
C ARG A 131 -12.30 -5.17 1.75
N VAL A 132 -11.66 -5.91 0.84
CA VAL A 132 -10.20 -5.90 0.67
C VAL A 132 -9.83 -5.38 -0.71
N ILE A 133 -8.88 -4.46 -0.75
CA ILE A 133 -8.23 -3.96 -1.97
C ILE A 133 -6.77 -4.37 -1.89
N LEU A 134 -6.31 -5.09 -2.91
CA LEU A 134 -4.91 -5.46 -3.05
C LEU A 134 -4.26 -4.54 -4.09
N LEU A 135 -3.16 -3.92 -3.71
CA LEU A 135 -2.27 -3.22 -4.63
C LEU A 135 -1.10 -4.16 -4.98
N ALA A 136 -0.56 -4.01 -6.16
CA ALA A 136 0.63 -4.75 -6.54
C ALA A 136 1.87 -3.89 -6.30
N GLY A 137 2.82 -4.41 -5.53
CA GLY A 137 4.14 -3.84 -5.36
C GLY A 137 5.14 -4.40 -6.38
N ASN A 138 6.36 -3.90 -6.37
CA ASN A 138 7.39 -4.35 -7.30
C ASN A 138 7.82 -5.81 -7.07
N HIS A 139 7.81 -6.29 -5.82
CA HIS A 139 8.10 -7.70 -5.50
C HIS A 139 7.03 -8.64 -6.04
N ASP A 140 5.77 -8.27 -5.92
CA ASP A 140 4.64 -9.04 -6.45
C ASP A 140 4.73 -9.15 -7.98
N LEU A 141 4.98 -8.04 -8.67
CA LEU A 141 5.13 -8.01 -10.11
C LEU A 141 6.34 -8.82 -10.58
N ARG A 142 7.50 -8.68 -9.92
CA ARG A 142 8.70 -9.47 -10.25
C ARG A 142 8.45 -10.96 -10.15
N LEU A 143 7.80 -11.39 -9.07
CA LEU A 143 7.48 -12.80 -8.87
C LEU A 143 6.51 -13.33 -9.92
N LEU A 144 5.45 -12.56 -10.25
CA LEU A 144 4.48 -12.92 -11.27
C LEU A 144 5.11 -13.01 -12.66
N MET A 145 6.10 -12.16 -12.96
CA MET A 145 6.83 -12.17 -14.23
C MET A 145 7.97 -13.20 -14.26
N GLY A 146 8.22 -13.92 -13.17
CA GLY A 146 9.33 -14.88 -13.09
C GLY A 146 10.72 -14.23 -13.04
N ILE A 147 10.82 -12.96 -12.71
CA ILE A 147 12.09 -12.23 -12.59
C ILE A 147 12.65 -12.49 -11.19
N ARG A 148 13.84 -13.08 -11.12
CA ARG A 148 14.59 -13.32 -9.88
C ARG A 148 15.66 -12.26 -9.67
#